data_ea73b2653d1e36257d1ccf7fad2fe2e2
#
_entry.id   ea73b2653d1e36257d1ccf7fad2fe2e2
#
_cell.length_a   1.000
_cell.length_b   1.000
_cell.length_c   1.000
_cell.angle_alpha   90.00
_cell.angle_beta   90.00
_cell.angle_gamma   90.00
#
_symmetry.space_group_name_H-M   'P 1'
#
loop_
_entity.id
_entity.type
_entity.pdbx_description
1 polymer ?
#
loop_
_entity_poly.entity_id
_entity_poly.type
_entity_poly.pdbx_seq_one_letter_code
_entity_poly.pdbx_strand_id
1 'polypeptide(L)'
;GTVKGVMPRSLQEMGAQIVALNPDGVRSLGMIIGRRASEIAAIDFYGRVLTRRETVYAYPTPDRVMTFARDSLPRMLDELGFEQVRRIAGIGVSAPFQLWNWLGSVNAPAGEMNAWRGFDIPAAVAEMSGLDVVFQNDVTSACTAEHLYGRGREFDDYAYFFIGSFIGGGLVLNGTVYPGRTGNAGAF
;
A
#
# COMPACT_ATOMS: atom_id res chain seq x y z
N GLY A 1 -21.37 1.87 13.55
CA GLY A 1 -22.38 2.17 12.55
C GLY A 1 -23.15 0.91 12.21
N THR A 2 -24.47 0.96 12.36
CA THR A 2 -25.35 -0.19 12.12
C THR A 2 -25.46 -0.43 10.61
N VAL A 3 -25.14 -1.63 10.15
CA VAL A 3 -25.35 -2.01 8.75
C VAL A 3 -26.81 -2.35 8.55
N LYS A 4 -27.49 -1.62 7.65
CA LYS A 4 -28.80 -2.01 7.15
C LYS A 4 -28.63 -3.08 6.07
N GLY A 5 -28.48 -4.33 6.49
CA GLY A 5 -28.65 -5.48 5.62
C GLY A 5 -30.06 -6.04 5.77
N VAL A 6 -30.66 -6.53 4.70
CA VAL A 6 -31.92 -7.26 4.79
C VAL A 6 -31.64 -8.59 5.49
N MET A 7 -32.05 -8.67 6.74
CA MET A 7 -31.91 -9.88 7.54
C MET A 7 -32.98 -10.90 7.14
N PRO A 8 -32.65 -12.18 6.91
CA PRO A 8 -33.66 -13.22 6.73
C PRO A 8 -34.64 -13.25 7.92
N ARG A 9 -35.94 -13.42 7.65
CA ARG A 9 -36.99 -13.43 8.68
C ARG A 9 -36.68 -14.35 9.84
N SER A 10 -36.14 -15.53 9.56
CA SER A 10 -35.77 -16.52 10.57
C SER A 10 -34.73 -16.04 11.59
N LEU A 11 -33.78 -15.19 11.17
CA LEU A 11 -32.79 -14.62 12.07
C LEU A 11 -33.34 -13.44 12.87
N GLN A 12 -34.28 -12.68 12.30
CA GLN A 12 -34.98 -11.62 13.03
C GLN A 12 -35.81 -12.16 14.19
N GLU A 13 -36.50 -13.32 13.98
CA GLU A 13 -37.30 -13.98 14.99
C GLU A 13 -36.45 -14.54 16.15
N MET A 14 -35.18 -14.86 15.90
CA MET A 14 -34.21 -15.30 16.90
C MET A 14 -33.51 -14.17 17.67
N GLY A 15 -33.83 -12.89 17.36
CA GLY A 15 -33.16 -11.74 17.97
C GLY A 15 -31.66 -11.59 17.56
N ALA A 16 -31.23 -12.25 16.50
CA ALA A 16 -29.85 -12.18 16.03
C ALA A 16 -29.54 -10.81 15.42
N GLN A 17 -28.38 -10.24 15.73
CA GLN A 17 -27.85 -9.05 15.09
C GLN A 17 -26.77 -9.45 14.08
N ILE A 18 -26.91 -9.01 12.82
CA ILE A 18 -25.84 -9.14 11.83
C ILE A 18 -24.92 -7.92 11.98
N VAL A 19 -23.67 -8.18 12.27
CA VAL A 19 -22.63 -7.17 12.32
C VAL A 19 -21.76 -7.31 11.08
N ALA A 20 -21.52 -6.21 10.38
CA ALA A 20 -20.59 -6.15 9.25
C ALA A 20 -19.62 -4.99 9.44
N LEU A 21 -18.47 -5.09 8.78
CA LEU A 21 -17.50 -4.00 8.77
C LEU A 21 -18.09 -2.78 8.06
N ASN A 22 -17.91 -1.62 8.65
CA ASN A 22 -18.32 -0.37 8.03
C ASN A 22 -17.23 0.10 7.05
N PRO A 23 -17.48 0.15 5.73
CA PRO A 23 -16.50 0.63 4.76
C PRO A 23 -16.01 2.05 5.07
N ASP A 24 -16.87 2.87 5.68
CA ASP A 24 -16.56 4.25 6.02
C ASP A 24 -15.91 4.41 7.40
N GLY A 25 -15.68 3.32 8.13
CA GLY A 25 -15.17 3.36 9.51
C GLY A 25 -13.73 3.84 9.60
N VAL A 26 -12.90 3.44 8.66
CA VAL A 26 -11.46 3.76 8.60
C VAL A 26 -11.06 4.07 7.16
N ARG A 27 -10.07 4.92 7.01
CA ARG A 27 -9.36 5.22 5.76
C ARG A 27 -7.89 4.89 5.91
N SER A 28 -7.24 4.57 4.81
CA SER A 28 -5.79 4.41 4.75
C SER A 28 -5.26 5.09 3.50
N LEU A 29 -4.04 5.60 3.61
CA LEU A 29 -3.28 6.04 2.46
C LEU A 29 -2.30 4.94 2.05
N GLY A 30 -2.04 4.84 0.77
CA GLY A 30 -1.00 3.98 0.21
C GLY A 30 -0.11 4.77 -0.72
N MET A 31 1.19 4.57 -0.64
CA MET A 31 2.16 5.17 -1.55
C MET A 31 3.04 4.07 -2.15
N ILE A 32 3.14 4.04 -3.46
CA ILE A 32 3.99 3.11 -4.20
C ILE A 32 5.12 3.88 -4.86
N ILE A 33 6.35 3.45 -4.65
CA ILE A 33 7.55 3.96 -5.33
C ILE A 33 8.00 2.90 -6.32
N GLY A 34 7.60 3.07 -7.58
CA GLY A 34 7.95 2.15 -8.65
C GLY A 34 9.14 2.63 -9.48
N ARG A 35 9.50 1.86 -10.50
CA ARG A 35 10.64 2.17 -11.39
C ARG A 35 10.43 3.36 -12.31
N ARG A 36 9.22 3.54 -12.78
CA ARG A 36 8.85 4.54 -13.80
C ARG A 36 7.72 5.46 -13.35
N ALA A 37 7.11 5.14 -12.22
CA ALA A 37 6.00 5.91 -11.67
C ALA A 37 5.97 5.78 -10.14
N SER A 38 5.43 6.79 -9.48
CA SER A 38 4.95 6.72 -8.11
C SER A 38 3.47 7.04 -8.08
N GLU A 39 2.77 6.38 -7.19
CA GLU A 39 1.34 6.58 -6.99
C GLU A 39 1.04 6.78 -5.50
N ILE A 40 0.08 7.64 -5.21
CA ILE A 40 -0.52 7.75 -3.88
C ILE A 40 -2.03 7.57 -4.05
N ALA A 41 -2.62 6.72 -3.21
CA ALA A 41 -4.05 6.48 -3.20
C ALA A 41 -4.62 6.54 -1.78
N ALA A 42 -5.86 6.97 -1.66
CA ALA A 42 -6.66 6.81 -0.45
C ALA A 42 -7.67 5.68 -0.68
N ILE A 43 -7.80 4.80 0.29
CA ILE A 43 -8.71 3.66 0.24
C ILE A 43 -9.65 3.62 1.43
N ASP A 44 -10.83 3.02 1.24
CA ASP A 44 -11.75 2.66 2.32
C ASP A 44 -11.34 1.33 2.99
N PHE A 45 -12.11 0.92 4.01
CA PHE A 45 -11.81 -0.30 4.76
C PHE A 45 -11.96 -1.60 3.92
N TYR A 46 -12.64 -1.54 2.77
CA TYR A 46 -12.73 -2.66 1.83
C TYR A 46 -11.69 -2.61 0.70
N GLY A 47 -10.75 -1.66 0.75
CA GLY A 47 -9.72 -1.48 -0.27
C GLY A 47 -10.19 -0.78 -1.54
N ARG A 48 -11.38 -0.16 -1.55
CA ARG A 48 -11.84 0.63 -2.69
C ARG A 48 -11.08 1.93 -2.75
N VAL A 49 -10.54 2.26 -3.93
CA VAL A 49 -9.83 3.52 -4.17
C VAL A 49 -10.84 4.67 -4.19
N LEU A 50 -10.63 5.65 -3.31
CA LEU A 50 -11.45 6.86 -3.19
C LEU A 50 -10.91 7.99 -4.06
N THR A 51 -9.60 8.20 -4.01
CA THR A 51 -8.86 9.13 -4.85
C THR A 51 -7.45 8.63 -5.05
N ARG A 52 -6.82 8.99 -6.17
CA ARG A 52 -5.44 8.63 -6.47
C ARG A 52 -4.72 9.71 -7.26
N ARG A 53 -3.41 9.76 -7.11
CA ARG A 53 -2.49 10.60 -7.87
C ARG A 53 -1.32 9.75 -8.33
N GLU A 54 -0.84 10.05 -9.51
CA GLU A 54 0.28 9.35 -10.11
C GLU A 54 1.25 10.36 -10.73
N THR A 55 2.53 10.05 -10.69
CA THR A 55 3.57 10.74 -11.44
C THR A 55 4.43 9.73 -12.18
N VAL A 56 4.89 10.11 -13.37
CA VAL A 56 5.77 9.30 -14.21
C VAL A 56 7.14 9.96 -14.29
N TYR A 57 8.20 9.16 -14.26
CA TYR A 57 9.58 9.63 -14.35
C TYR A 57 10.47 8.63 -15.10
N ALA A 58 11.61 9.10 -15.57
CA ALA A 58 12.61 8.21 -16.18
C ALA A 58 13.22 7.25 -15.16
N TYR A 59 13.44 7.72 -13.93
CA TYR A 59 13.94 6.96 -12.79
C TYR A 59 13.52 7.65 -11.48
N PRO A 60 13.32 6.88 -10.39
CA PRO A 60 12.96 7.45 -9.10
C PRO A 60 14.20 8.05 -8.40
N THR A 61 14.17 9.32 -8.07
CA THR A 61 15.09 9.90 -7.08
C THR A 61 14.33 10.28 -5.84
N PRO A 62 14.97 10.31 -4.64
CA PRO A 62 14.31 10.75 -3.42
C PRO A 62 13.61 12.11 -3.59
N ASP A 63 14.30 13.07 -4.20
CA ASP A 63 13.77 14.42 -4.42
C ASP A 63 12.49 14.41 -5.27
N ARG A 64 12.49 13.74 -6.41
CA ARG A 64 11.30 13.64 -7.29
C ARG A 64 10.12 12.98 -6.60
N VAL A 65 10.40 11.87 -5.91
CA VAL A 65 9.36 11.10 -5.22
C VAL A 65 8.78 11.90 -4.06
N MET A 66 9.61 12.53 -3.25
CA MET A 66 9.15 13.32 -2.11
C MET A 66 8.47 14.62 -2.56
N THR A 67 8.93 15.27 -3.64
CA THR A 67 8.23 16.43 -4.22
C THR A 67 6.84 16.04 -4.70
N PHE A 68 6.71 14.94 -5.43
CA PHE A 68 5.39 14.44 -5.85
C PHE A 68 4.48 14.18 -4.65
N ALA A 69 4.98 13.55 -3.60
CA ALA A 69 4.20 13.26 -2.41
C ALA A 69 3.77 14.55 -1.68
N ARG A 70 4.69 15.51 -1.53
CA ARG A 70 4.43 16.81 -0.89
C ARG A 70 3.36 17.61 -1.63
N ASP A 71 3.36 17.55 -2.97
CA ASP A 71 2.39 18.27 -3.78
C ASP A 71 1.03 17.56 -3.85
N SER A 72 1.03 16.24 -3.76
CA SER A 72 -0.17 15.41 -3.95
C SER A 72 -0.99 15.22 -2.69
N LEU A 73 -0.34 14.99 -1.54
CA LEU A 73 -1.04 14.66 -0.29
C LEU A 73 -2.02 15.75 0.15
N PRO A 74 -1.65 17.04 0.23
CA PRO A 74 -2.60 18.07 0.65
C PRO A 74 -3.84 18.13 -0.24
N ARG A 75 -3.66 18.05 -1.56
CA ARG A 75 -4.77 18.07 -2.53
C ARG A 75 -5.70 16.88 -2.39
N MET A 76 -5.15 15.69 -2.11
CA MET A 76 -5.95 14.50 -1.86
C MET A 76 -6.74 14.60 -0.55
N LEU A 77 -6.12 15.16 0.50
CA LEU A 77 -6.79 15.36 1.78
C LEU A 77 -7.92 16.39 1.66
N ASP A 78 -7.71 17.47 0.90
CA ASP A 78 -8.76 18.47 0.61
C ASP A 78 -9.94 17.85 -0.15
N GLU A 79 -9.67 16.99 -1.15
CA GLU A 79 -10.72 16.29 -1.90
C GLU A 79 -11.51 15.31 -1.04
N LEU A 80 -10.86 14.62 -0.11
CA LEU A 80 -11.54 13.71 0.81
C LEU A 80 -12.43 14.48 1.78
N GLY A 81 -12.04 15.68 2.17
CA GLY A 81 -12.73 16.50 3.13
C GLY A 81 -12.52 16.04 4.58
N PHE A 82 -12.78 16.97 5.49
CA PHE A 82 -12.45 16.86 6.91
C PHE A 82 -12.93 15.56 7.59
N GLU A 83 -14.17 15.15 7.33
CA GLU A 83 -14.76 13.95 7.95
C GLU A 83 -14.08 12.63 7.52
N GLN A 84 -13.54 12.57 6.31
CA GLN A 84 -12.82 11.40 5.83
C GLN A 84 -11.37 11.43 6.33
N VAL A 85 -10.74 12.59 6.33
CA VAL A 85 -9.35 12.77 6.80
C VAL A 85 -9.19 12.35 8.25
N ARG A 86 -10.13 12.68 9.12
CA ARG A 86 -10.14 12.27 10.53
C ARG A 86 -10.16 10.76 10.76
N ARG A 87 -10.50 9.99 9.73
CA ARG A 87 -10.57 8.52 9.78
C ARG A 87 -9.35 7.85 9.18
N ILE A 88 -8.36 8.62 8.76
CA ILE A 88 -7.12 8.07 8.23
C ILE A 88 -6.31 7.48 9.38
N ALA A 89 -6.08 6.17 9.32
CA ALA A 89 -5.32 5.43 10.33
C ALA A 89 -3.81 5.54 10.14
N GLY A 90 -3.35 5.79 8.90
CA GLY A 90 -1.94 5.87 8.57
C GLY A 90 -1.69 5.75 7.08
N ILE A 91 -0.41 5.69 6.71
CA ILE A 91 0.04 5.51 5.34
C ILE A 91 0.95 4.30 5.21
N GLY A 92 0.60 3.39 4.29
CA GLY A 92 1.47 2.31 3.85
C GLY A 92 2.36 2.79 2.71
N VAL A 93 3.65 2.59 2.83
CA VAL A 93 4.61 2.89 1.76
C VAL A 93 5.22 1.60 1.26
N SER A 94 5.19 1.39 -0.04
CA SER A 94 5.83 0.24 -0.67
C SER A 94 6.87 0.67 -1.70
N ALA A 95 8.02 0.03 -1.64
CA ALA A 95 9.09 0.24 -2.60
C ALA A 95 9.94 -1.03 -2.72
N PRO A 96 10.59 -1.24 -3.87
CA PRO A 96 11.64 -2.24 -3.95
C PRO A 96 12.76 -1.91 -2.97
N PHE A 97 13.27 -2.94 -2.32
CA PHE A 97 14.45 -2.76 -1.50
C PHE A 97 15.67 -2.49 -2.38
N GLN A 98 16.65 -1.72 -1.86
CA GLN A 98 17.89 -1.41 -2.53
C GLN A 98 17.71 -0.72 -3.89
N LEU A 99 16.86 0.32 -3.95
CA LEU A 99 16.63 1.13 -5.16
C LEU A 99 17.93 1.59 -5.84
N TRP A 100 19.03 1.78 -5.08
CA TRP A 100 20.34 2.16 -5.62
C TRP A 100 21.00 1.07 -6.48
N ASN A 101 20.54 -0.18 -6.43
CA ASN A 101 21.06 -1.25 -7.26
C ASN A 101 20.42 -1.32 -8.66
N TRP A 102 19.46 -0.45 -8.96
CA TRP A 102 18.68 -0.48 -10.19
C TRP A 102 19.26 0.30 -11.37
N LEU A 103 20.49 0.80 -11.25
CA LEU A 103 21.15 1.64 -12.26
C LEU A 103 20.99 1.11 -13.70
N GLY A 104 21.36 -0.15 -13.94
CA GLY A 104 21.29 -0.75 -15.27
C GLY A 104 19.86 -0.95 -15.81
N SER A 105 18.87 -1.09 -14.92
CA SER A 105 17.49 -1.39 -15.31
C SER A 105 16.65 -0.15 -15.60
N VAL A 106 17.08 1.04 -15.15
CA VAL A 106 16.37 2.31 -15.36
C VAL A 106 17.15 3.33 -16.19
N ASN A 107 18.36 3.00 -16.63
CA ASN A 107 19.28 3.91 -17.34
C ASN A 107 19.51 5.23 -16.57
N ALA A 108 19.56 5.15 -15.24
CA ALA A 108 19.80 6.32 -14.40
C ALA A 108 21.29 6.60 -14.28
N PRO A 109 21.71 7.87 -14.18
CA PRO A 109 23.08 8.22 -13.79
C PRO A 109 23.41 7.61 -12.41
N ALA A 110 24.60 7.04 -12.28
CA ALA A 110 25.01 6.31 -11.07
C ALA A 110 24.86 7.14 -9.77
N GLY A 111 25.19 8.42 -9.83
CA GLY A 111 25.08 9.32 -8.68
C GLY A 111 23.65 9.56 -8.20
N GLU A 112 22.69 9.59 -9.11
CA GLU A 112 21.29 9.91 -8.83
C GLU A 112 20.61 8.83 -7.99
N MET A 113 20.82 7.56 -8.35
CA MET A 113 20.22 6.43 -7.60
C MET A 113 20.92 6.18 -6.27
N ASN A 114 22.20 6.54 -6.15
CA ASN A 114 22.91 6.44 -4.88
C ASN A 114 22.33 7.35 -3.79
N ALA A 115 21.56 8.37 -4.14
CA ALA A 115 20.86 9.21 -3.17
C ALA A 115 19.86 8.42 -2.30
N TRP A 116 19.44 7.25 -2.74
CA TRP A 116 18.64 6.33 -1.91
C TRP A 116 19.43 5.64 -0.79
N ARG A 117 20.77 5.61 -0.86
CA ARG A 117 21.59 5.03 0.19
C ARG A 117 21.51 5.91 1.44
N GLY A 118 20.99 5.35 2.50
CA GLY A 118 20.80 6.07 3.74
C GLY A 118 19.60 7.04 3.76
N PHE A 119 18.80 7.11 2.70
CA PHE A 119 17.55 7.86 2.73
C PHE A 119 16.49 7.06 3.49
N ASP A 120 15.99 7.64 4.56
CA ASP A 120 14.95 7.04 5.40
C ASP A 120 13.57 7.40 4.87
N ILE A 121 13.02 6.53 4.00
CA ILE A 121 11.70 6.73 3.39
C ILE A 121 10.60 6.86 4.46
N PRO A 122 10.49 5.93 5.44
CA PRO A 122 9.51 6.05 6.51
C PRO A 122 9.57 7.39 7.25
N ALA A 123 10.75 7.79 7.68
CA ALA A 123 10.92 9.04 8.41
C ALA A 123 10.51 10.26 7.58
N ALA A 124 10.94 10.33 6.30
CA ALA A 124 10.60 11.43 5.41
C ALA A 124 9.09 11.53 5.15
N VAL A 125 8.42 10.38 4.98
CA VAL A 125 6.96 10.35 4.77
C VAL A 125 6.21 10.68 6.06
N ALA A 126 6.67 10.20 7.21
CA ALA A 126 6.07 10.53 8.51
C ALA A 126 6.18 12.03 8.82
N GLU A 127 7.35 12.63 8.61
CA GLU A 127 7.56 14.07 8.80
C GLU A 127 6.64 14.91 7.91
N MET A 128 6.49 14.50 6.64
CA MET A 128 5.67 15.22 5.67
C MET A 128 4.17 15.07 5.92
N SER A 129 3.71 13.87 6.29
CA SER A 129 2.29 13.55 6.41
C SER A 129 1.71 13.74 7.81
N GLY A 130 2.55 13.70 8.84
CA GLY A 130 2.11 13.64 10.23
C GLY A 130 1.40 12.35 10.61
N LEU A 131 1.50 11.30 9.78
CA LEU A 131 0.81 10.02 9.96
C LEU A 131 1.79 8.92 10.37
N ASP A 132 1.24 7.89 11.00
CA ASP A 132 1.98 6.65 11.21
C ASP A 132 2.29 5.99 9.86
N VAL A 133 3.54 5.56 9.68
CA VAL A 133 4.03 4.98 8.42
C VAL A 133 4.39 3.51 8.61
N VAL A 134 3.86 2.68 7.72
CA VAL A 134 4.29 1.28 7.56
C VAL A 134 5.02 1.16 6.22
N PHE A 135 6.26 0.66 6.26
CA PHE A 135 7.07 0.46 5.06
C PHE A 135 7.27 -1.02 4.77
N GLN A 136 7.06 -1.42 3.53
CA GLN A 136 7.17 -2.82 3.10
C GLN A 136 7.77 -2.90 1.69
N ASN A 137 8.38 -4.05 1.37
CA ASN A 137 8.75 -4.36 -0.01
C ASN A 137 7.53 -4.35 -0.93
N ASP A 138 7.66 -3.85 -2.16
CA ASP A 138 6.57 -3.68 -3.12
C ASP A 138 5.87 -4.98 -3.49
N VAL A 139 6.62 -6.07 -3.74
CA VAL A 139 6.02 -7.36 -4.09
C VAL A 139 5.40 -8.05 -2.87
N THR A 140 5.99 -7.89 -1.69
CA THR A 140 5.38 -8.35 -0.44
C THR A 140 4.06 -7.61 -0.17
N SER A 141 4.02 -6.30 -0.44
CA SER A 141 2.78 -5.50 -0.35
C SER A 141 1.72 -5.95 -1.35
N ALA A 142 2.13 -6.28 -2.58
CA ALA A 142 1.21 -6.84 -3.59
C ALA A 142 0.63 -8.21 -3.15
N CYS A 143 1.48 -9.07 -2.58
CA CYS A 143 1.03 -10.33 -1.99
C CYS A 143 0.05 -10.11 -0.83
N THR A 144 0.32 -9.12 0.02
CA THR A 144 -0.58 -8.73 1.12
C THR A 144 -1.93 -8.26 0.59
N ALA A 145 -1.94 -7.44 -0.47
CA ALA A 145 -3.17 -6.96 -1.09
C ALA A 145 -3.98 -8.11 -1.71
N GLU A 146 -3.34 -9.04 -2.40
CA GLU A 146 -3.99 -10.24 -2.94
C GLU A 146 -4.57 -11.11 -1.82
N HIS A 147 -3.85 -11.27 -0.72
CA HIS A 147 -4.34 -12.03 0.43
C HIS A 147 -5.53 -11.36 1.13
N LEU A 148 -5.56 -10.04 1.23
CA LEU A 148 -6.63 -9.31 1.92
C LEU A 148 -7.86 -9.05 1.05
N TYR A 149 -7.66 -8.76 -0.24
CA TYR A 149 -8.72 -8.25 -1.12
C TYR A 149 -8.97 -9.12 -2.35
N GLY A 150 -8.01 -9.99 -2.70
CA GLY A 150 -8.09 -10.86 -3.85
C GLY A 150 -8.57 -12.28 -3.49
N ARG A 151 -8.22 -13.22 -4.37
CA ARG A 151 -8.51 -14.65 -4.18
C ARG A 151 -7.62 -15.32 -3.14
N GLY A 152 -6.54 -14.66 -2.70
CA GLY A 152 -5.65 -15.18 -1.67
C GLY A 152 -6.36 -15.56 -0.38
N ARG A 153 -7.53 -14.99 -0.10
CA ARG A 153 -8.37 -15.36 1.06
C ARG A 153 -8.96 -16.77 0.99
N GLU A 154 -8.93 -17.39 -0.18
CA GLU A 154 -9.44 -18.76 -0.39
C GLU A 154 -8.41 -19.83 0.02
N PHE A 155 -7.16 -19.42 0.31
CA PHE A 155 -6.04 -20.32 0.53
C PHE A 155 -5.27 -19.98 1.81
N ASP A 156 -4.91 -20.97 2.58
CA ASP A 156 -4.09 -20.80 3.78
C ASP A 156 -2.59 -20.75 3.44
N ASP A 157 -2.18 -21.52 2.43
CA ASP A 157 -0.79 -21.62 2.00
C ASP A 157 -0.68 -21.45 0.49
N TYR A 158 0.11 -20.48 0.02
CA TYR A 158 0.39 -20.29 -1.39
C TYR A 158 1.63 -19.43 -1.65
N ALA A 159 2.15 -19.52 -2.88
CA ALA A 159 3.15 -18.61 -3.41
C ALA A 159 2.49 -17.62 -4.38
N TYR A 160 2.75 -16.34 -4.17
CA TYR A 160 2.36 -15.26 -5.06
C TYR A 160 3.53 -14.94 -5.98
N PHE A 161 3.31 -14.92 -7.29
CA PHE A 161 4.30 -14.54 -8.27
C PHE A 161 3.96 -13.20 -8.92
N PHE A 162 4.88 -12.28 -8.86
CA PHE A 162 4.85 -11.02 -9.60
C PHE A 162 5.76 -11.14 -10.82
N ILE A 163 5.16 -11.08 -12.01
CA ILE A 163 5.89 -11.17 -13.28
C ILE A 163 5.82 -9.80 -13.95
N GLY A 164 6.87 -9.02 -13.78
CA GLY A 164 7.03 -7.69 -14.34
C GLY A 164 8.37 -7.57 -15.04
N SER A 165 9.02 -6.44 -14.89
CA SER A 165 10.42 -6.27 -15.35
C SER A 165 11.40 -7.14 -14.55
N PHE A 166 11.00 -7.58 -13.38
CA PHE A 166 11.63 -8.60 -12.57
C PHE A 166 10.60 -9.65 -12.21
N ILE A 167 11.07 -10.83 -11.89
CA ILE A 167 10.27 -11.84 -11.23
C ILE A 167 10.51 -11.67 -9.74
N GLY A 168 9.45 -11.56 -9.00
CA GLY A 168 9.45 -11.51 -7.55
C GLY A 168 8.23 -12.24 -7.02
N GLY A 169 8.08 -12.31 -5.72
CA GLY A 169 6.93 -12.98 -5.16
C GLY A 169 6.68 -12.67 -3.70
N GLY A 170 5.76 -13.42 -3.14
CA GLY A 170 5.44 -13.46 -1.73
C GLY A 170 5.03 -14.86 -1.32
N LEU A 171 5.12 -15.14 -0.05
CA LEU A 171 4.68 -16.40 0.53
C LEU A 171 3.57 -16.14 1.53
N VAL A 172 2.54 -16.93 1.48
CA VAL A 172 1.50 -17.00 2.52
C VAL A 172 1.57 -18.37 3.15
N LEU A 173 1.69 -18.42 4.45
CA LEU A 173 1.79 -19.64 5.25
C LEU A 173 0.84 -19.52 6.44
N ASN A 174 -0.01 -20.54 6.64
CA ASN A 174 -1.03 -20.57 7.68
C ASN A 174 -1.90 -19.29 7.67
N GLY A 175 -2.38 -18.87 6.51
CA GLY A 175 -3.25 -17.70 6.35
C GLY A 175 -2.57 -16.37 6.67
N THR A 176 -1.23 -16.33 6.66
CA THR A 176 -0.47 -15.11 6.97
C THR A 176 0.64 -14.89 5.96
N VAL A 177 0.76 -13.66 5.47
CA VAL A 177 1.88 -13.28 4.59
C VAL A 177 3.19 -13.40 5.38
N TYR A 178 4.08 -14.27 4.90
CA TYR A 178 5.36 -14.52 5.53
C TYR A 178 6.42 -13.53 5.00
N PRO A 179 6.87 -12.57 5.81
CA PRO A 179 7.83 -11.56 5.35
C PRO A 179 9.26 -12.10 5.22
N GLY A 180 9.56 -13.24 5.84
CA GLY A 180 10.91 -13.74 5.95
C GLY A 180 11.77 -12.91 6.91
N ARG A 181 13.03 -13.27 7.02
CA ARG A 181 13.98 -12.64 7.95
C ARG A 181 14.32 -11.18 7.56
N THR A 182 14.25 -10.86 6.29
CA THR A 182 14.67 -9.55 5.73
C THR A 182 13.51 -8.74 5.15
N GLY A 183 12.26 -9.17 5.35
CA GLY A 183 11.08 -8.50 4.80
C GLY A 183 10.86 -8.75 3.31
N ASN A 184 11.56 -9.71 2.69
CA ASN A 184 11.48 -10.02 1.27
C ASN A 184 11.61 -11.53 1.04
N ALA A 185 10.67 -12.31 1.59
CA ALA A 185 10.67 -13.78 1.50
C ALA A 185 10.49 -14.30 0.07
N GLY A 186 9.90 -13.50 -0.80
CA GLY A 186 9.65 -13.85 -2.20
C GLY A 186 10.70 -13.34 -3.19
N ALA A 187 11.90 -13.04 -2.73
CA ALA A 187 13.03 -12.75 -3.60
C ALA A 187 13.59 -14.08 -4.16
N PHE A 188 13.08 -14.47 -5.31
CA PHE A 188 13.49 -15.68 -6.04
C PHE A 188 14.60 -15.37 -7.04
#